data_b3858300b157f7d643b4d9aef4346d47
#
_entry.id   b3858300b157f7d643b4d9aef4346d47
#
_cell.length_a   1.000
_cell.length_b   1.000
_cell.length_c   1.000
_cell.angle_alpha   90.00
_cell.angle_beta   90.00
_cell.angle_gamma   90.00
#
_symmetry.space_group_name_H-M   'P 1'
#
loop_
_entity.id
_entity.type
_entity.pdbx_description
1 polymer ?
#
loop_
_entity_poly.entity_id
_entity_poly.type
_entity_poly.pdbx_seq_one_letter_code
_entity_poly.pdbx_strand_id
1 'polypeptide(L)'
;SLSQLEQILERLTAEHIDYEILFLDASDDVLVKRYKETRRMHPLAESGRVEQGITLERERLGFLTKHADYIIDTSQLLTRELKQELDKIFVQNREFKNLMITVLSFGFKYGIPADADLVFDVRFLPNPYYYENLRKLTGNDKEIQDFVMGYDMAHIFLDKLEDMIRFLVPNYVLEGKNQLVIAIGCTGGKHRSVTLANKLYERLSDQTDYGIKLEHRDIGKDAARGK
;
A
#
# COMPACT_ATOMS: atom_id res chain seq x y z
N SER A 1 -19.10 -11.47 21.88
CA SER A 1 -17.65 -11.70 21.78
C SER A 1 -17.27 -12.03 20.33
N LEU A 2 -16.03 -11.85 19.93
CA LEU A 2 -15.58 -12.13 18.55
C LEU A 2 -15.77 -13.62 18.15
N SER A 3 -15.66 -14.55 19.09
CA SER A 3 -16.00 -15.96 18.88
C SER A 3 -17.47 -16.22 18.55
N GLN A 4 -18.37 -15.33 18.96
CA GLN A 4 -19.79 -15.41 18.59
C GLN A 4 -20.00 -14.91 17.14
N LEU A 5 -19.15 -14.04 16.65
CA LEU A 5 -19.26 -13.52 15.27
C LEU A 5 -18.99 -14.61 14.22
N GLU A 6 -17.98 -15.44 14.44
CA GLU A 6 -17.68 -16.59 13.58
C GLU A 6 -18.89 -17.55 13.50
N GLN A 7 -19.45 -17.89 14.65
CA GLN A 7 -20.67 -18.72 14.71
C GLN A 7 -21.88 -18.07 14.02
N ILE A 8 -22.01 -16.74 14.12
CA ILE A 8 -23.08 -16.01 13.41
C ILE A 8 -22.90 -16.11 11.90
N LEU A 9 -21.67 -15.94 11.39
CA LEU A 9 -21.39 -16.04 9.96
C LEU A 9 -21.63 -17.45 9.44
N GLU A 10 -21.22 -18.48 10.17
CA GLU A 10 -21.51 -19.89 9.86
C GLU A 10 -23.03 -20.14 9.80
N ARG A 11 -23.77 -19.58 10.75
CA ARG A 11 -25.24 -19.70 10.78
C ARG A 11 -25.90 -18.99 9.60
N LEU A 12 -25.48 -17.76 9.26
CA LEU A 12 -26.00 -17.03 8.10
C LEU A 12 -25.77 -17.82 6.82
N THR A 13 -24.58 -18.40 6.66
CA THR A 13 -24.26 -19.27 5.51
C THR A 13 -25.16 -20.51 5.48
N ALA A 14 -25.37 -21.17 6.63
CA ALA A 14 -26.21 -22.37 6.73
C ALA A 14 -27.70 -22.06 6.45
N GLU A 15 -28.17 -20.89 6.84
CA GLU A 15 -29.55 -20.40 6.59
C GLU A 15 -29.72 -19.80 5.17
N HIS A 16 -28.68 -19.81 4.32
CA HIS A 16 -28.65 -19.21 2.98
C HIS A 16 -29.04 -17.73 2.96
N ILE A 17 -28.62 -17.00 3.99
CA ILE A 17 -28.80 -15.55 4.07
C ILE A 17 -27.60 -14.90 3.42
N ASP A 18 -27.80 -14.15 2.34
CA ASP A 18 -26.76 -13.37 1.69
C ASP A 18 -26.29 -12.24 2.60
N TYR A 19 -25.00 -12.11 2.78
CA TYR A 19 -24.37 -11.03 3.52
C TYR A 19 -23.04 -10.64 2.86
N GLU A 20 -22.62 -9.43 3.12
CA GLU A 20 -21.30 -8.92 2.71
C GLU A 20 -20.57 -8.37 3.94
N ILE A 21 -19.28 -8.59 3.99
CA ILE A 21 -18.42 -8.12 5.09
C ILE A 21 -17.57 -6.96 4.57
N LEU A 22 -17.81 -5.77 5.12
CA LEU A 22 -16.93 -4.62 4.95
C LEU A 22 -15.99 -4.54 6.14
N PHE A 23 -14.68 -4.66 5.87
CA PHE A 23 -13.62 -4.52 6.86
C PHE A 23 -12.92 -3.16 6.67
N LEU A 24 -12.97 -2.31 7.69
CA LEU A 24 -12.23 -1.05 7.71
C LEU A 24 -10.93 -1.26 8.48
N ASP A 25 -9.81 -1.10 7.81
CA ASP A 25 -8.47 -1.21 8.41
C ASP A 25 -7.79 0.16 8.51
N ALA A 26 -6.73 0.22 9.30
CA ALA A 26 -5.78 1.32 9.33
C ALA A 26 -4.44 0.81 9.89
N SER A 27 -3.33 1.47 9.55
CA SER A 27 -2.02 1.13 10.12
C SER A 27 -1.99 1.32 11.64
N ASP A 28 -1.17 0.53 12.33
CA ASP A 28 -1.07 0.54 13.79
C ASP A 28 -0.75 1.93 14.34
N ASP A 29 0.18 2.66 13.69
CA ASP A 29 0.53 4.01 14.07
C ASP A 29 -0.65 4.98 14.01
N VAL A 30 -1.48 4.85 12.96
CA VAL A 30 -2.70 5.66 12.79
C VAL A 30 -3.73 5.28 13.85
N LEU A 31 -3.91 3.99 14.14
CA LEU A 31 -4.83 3.54 15.19
C LEU A 31 -4.39 4.06 16.55
N VAL A 32 -3.12 3.93 16.92
CA VAL A 32 -2.56 4.48 18.17
C VAL A 32 -2.82 5.98 18.28
N LYS A 33 -2.59 6.72 17.18
CA LYS A 33 -2.85 8.16 17.13
C LYS A 33 -4.32 8.48 17.36
N ARG A 34 -5.23 7.80 16.67
CA ARG A 34 -6.70 7.99 16.82
C ARG A 34 -7.18 7.69 18.23
N TYR A 35 -6.68 6.65 18.89
CA TYR A 35 -6.98 6.35 20.30
C TYR A 35 -6.51 7.47 21.23
N LYS A 36 -5.30 8.00 21.02
CA LYS A 36 -4.78 9.14 21.80
C LYS A 36 -5.59 10.41 21.60
N GLU A 37 -5.95 10.75 20.37
CA GLU A 37 -6.76 11.93 20.03
C GLU A 37 -8.16 11.88 20.67
N THR A 38 -8.78 10.72 20.66
CA THR A 38 -10.12 10.52 21.24
C THR A 38 -10.10 10.29 22.75
N ARG A 39 -8.93 10.16 23.37
CA ARG A 39 -8.75 9.84 24.80
C ARG A 39 -9.50 8.60 25.26
N ARG A 40 -9.69 7.62 24.37
CA ARG A 40 -10.34 6.34 24.66
C ARG A 40 -9.33 5.28 25.01
N MET A 41 -9.70 4.41 25.92
CA MET A 41 -8.95 3.18 26.19
C MET A 41 -9.32 2.13 25.14
N HIS A 42 -8.33 1.32 24.76
CA HIS A 42 -8.59 0.21 23.85
C HIS A 42 -9.35 -0.90 24.62
N PRO A 43 -10.47 -1.43 24.10
CA PRO A 43 -11.28 -2.41 24.82
C PRO A 43 -10.53 -3.66 25.24
N LEU A 44 -9.49 -4.04 24.50
CA LEU A 44 -8.67 -5.23 24.78
C LEU A 44 -7.36 -4.89 25.54
N ALA A 45 -7.16 -3.65 25.96
CA ALA A 45 -6.02 -3.22 26.74
C ALA A 45 -6.47 -2.73 28.12
N GLU A 46 -7.09 -3.61 28.94
CA GLU A 46 -7.74 -3.28 30.23
C GLU A 46 -6.81 -2.56 31.22
N SER A 47 -5.50 -2.78 31.16
CA SER A 47 -4.48 -2.10 31.99
C SER A 47 -3.17 -1.87 31.24
N GLY A 48 -3.13 -2.15 29.92
CA GLY A 48 -1.95 -2.13 29.09
C GLY A 48 -1.87 -0.93 28.12
N ARG A 49 -0.86 -0.97 27.28
CA ARG A 49 -0.67 0.02 26.21
C ARG A 49 -1.64 -0.26 25.06
N VAL A 50 -2.09 0.82 24.42
CA VAL A 50 -3.00 0.76 23.25
C VAL A 50 -2.45 -0.18 22.16
N GLU A 51 -1.13 -0.16 21.91
CA GLU A 51 -0.47 -1.03 20.92
C GLU A 51 -0.70 -2.51 21.18
N GLN A 52 -0.68 -2.95 22.45
CA GLN A 52 -0.94 -4.35 22.83
C GLN A 52 -2.40 -4.72 22.54
N GLY A 53 -3.31 -3.79 22.81
CA GLY A 53 -4.73 -3.97 22.47
C GLY A 53 -4.96 -4.14 20.97
N ILE A 54 -4.31 -3.31 20.16
CA ILE A 54 -4.37 -3.37 18.68
C ILE A 54 -3.82 -4.70 18.17
N THR A 55 -2.67 -5.14 18.66
CA THR A 55 -2.08 -6.45 18.28
C THR A 55 -3.05 -7.58 18.55
N LEU A 56 -3.62 -7.62 19.77
CA LEU A 56 -4.58 -8.66 20.16
C LEU A 56 -5.88 -8.57 19.34
N GLU A 57 -6.33 -7.38 19.00
CA GLU A 57 -7.49 -7.20 18.14
C GLU A 57 -7.24 -7.74 16.74
N ARG A 58 -6.08 -7.44 16.14
CA ARG A 58 -5.69 -7.97 14.81
C ARG A 58 -5.65 -9.51 14.79
N GLU A 59 -5.06 -10.12 15.82
CA GLU A 59 -5.06 -11.58 15.94
C GLU A 59 -6.49 -12.14 15.96
N ARG A 60 -7.37 -11.53 16.74
CA ARG A 60 -8.76 -11.97 16.88
C ARG A 60 -9.62 -11.69 15.63
N LEU A 61 -9.32 -10.64 14.88
CA LEU A 61 -10.04 -10.26 13.66
C LEU A 61 -9.46 -10.88 12.39
N GLY A 62 -8.34 -11.58 12.48
CA GLY A 62 -7.64 -12.14 11.31
C GLY A 62 -8.49 -13.08 10.45
N PHE A 63 -9.50 -13.76 11.04
CA PHE A 63 -10.43 -14.57 10.28
C PHE A 63 -11.38 -13.71 9.44
N LEU A 64 -11.83 -12.55 9.95
CA LEU A 64 -12.70 -11.63 9.21
C LEU A 64 -12.01 -11.02 8.00
N THR A 65 -10.74 -10.67 8.16
CA THR A 65 -9.94 -10.12 7.06
C THR A 65 -9.84 -11.11 5.88
N LYS A 66 -9.82 -12.42 6.18
CA LYS A 66 -9.79 -13.47 5.15
C LYS A 66 -11.14 -13.69 4.45
N HIS A 67 -12.25 -13.34 5.11
CA HIS A 67 -13.59 -13.54 4.60
C HIS A 67 -14.28 -12.24 4.21
N ALA A 68 -13.59 -11.11 4.30
CA ALA A 68 -14.16 -9.82 3.95
C ALA A 68 -14.33 -9.67 2.43
N ASP A 69 -15.54 -9.25 2.02
CA ASP A 69 -15.85 -8.92 0.64
C ASP A 69 -15.23 -7.58 0.25
N TYR A 70 -15.13 -6.67 1.22
CA TYR A 70 -14.55 -5.33 1.04
C TYR A 70 -13.58 -5.02 2.17
N ILE A 71 -12.36 -4.60 1.82
CA ILE A 71 -11.37 -4.10 2.78
C ILE A 71 -10.97 -2.68 2.35
N ILE A 72 -11.17 -1.71 3.24
CA ILE A 72 -10.79 -0.31 3.00
C ILE A 72 -9.73 0.09 4.02
N ASP A 73 -8.51 0.40 3.54
CA ASP A 73 -7.48 1.04 4.36
C ASP A 73 -7.85 2.53 4.56
N THR A 74 -8.19 2.87 5.79
CA THR A 74 -8.57 4.23 6.18
C THR A 74 -7.41 5.05 6.71
N SER A 75 -6.17 4.56 6.63
CA SER A 75 -4.99 5.21 7.24
C SER A 75 -4.79 6.64 6.76
N GLN A 76 -5.04 6.89 5.48
CA GLN A 76 -4.86 8.19 4.85
C GLN A 76 -6.18 8.87 4.46
N LEU A 77 -7.32 8.22 4.71
CA LEU A 77 -8.61 8.74 4.28
C LEU A 77 -9.19 9.73 5.29
N LEU A 78 -9.67 10.86 4.80
CA LEU A 78 -10.60 11.72 5.52
C LEU A 78 -12.00 11.10 5.52
N THR A 79 -12.83 11.47 6.48
CA THR A 79 -14.22 10.95 6.59
C THR A 79 -15.02 11.12 5.30
N ARG A 80 -14.83 12.24 4.60
CA ARG A 80 -15.49 12.51 3.31
C ARG A 80 -15.04 11.56 2.20
N GLU A 81 -13.74 11.18 2.22
CA GLU A 81 -13.15 10.29 1.23
C GLU A 81 -13.60 8.85 1.46
N LEU A 82 -13.64 8.41 2.73
CA LEU A 82 -14.23 7.13 3.10
C LEU A 82 -15.70 7.05 2.65
N LYS A 83 -16.49 8.13 2.84
CA LYS A 83 -17.86 8.16 2.35
C LYS A 83 -17.93 7.99 0.82
N GLN A 84 -17.06 8.64 0.07
CA GLN A 84 -16.99 8.49 -1.38
C GLN A 84 -16.65 7.06 -1.81
N GLU A 85 -15.74 6.39 -1.10
CA GLU A 85 -15.42 4.99 -1.38
C GLU A 85 -16.62 4.07 -1.09
N LEU A 86 -17.31 4.28 0.03
CA LEU A 86 -18.53 3.53 0.34
C LEU A 86 -19.65 3.78 -0.69
N ASP A 87 -19.82 5.01 -1.14
CA ASP A 87 -20.81 5.36 -2.17
C ASP A 87 -20.49 4.66 -3.51
N LYS A 88 -19.20 4.51 -3.89
CA LYS A 88 -18.81 3.76 -5.09
C LYS A 88 -19.20 2.28 -4.97
N ILE A 89 -18.97 1.67 -3.81
CA ILE A 89 -19.24 0.25 -3.55
C ILE A 89 -20.73 -0.03 -3.53
N PHE A 90 -21.47 0.68 -2.66
CA PHE A 90 -22.83 0.30 -2.30
C PHE A 90 -23.92 1.07 -3.08
N VAL A 91 -23.61 2.23 -3.66
CA VAL A 91 -24.60 3.05 -4.39
C VAL A 91 -24.44 2.95 -5.90
N GLN A 92 -23.19 2.90 -6.40
CA GLN A 92 -22.92 2.90 -7.85
C GLN A 92 -22.79 1.50 -8.44
N ASN A 93 -22.91 0.45 -7.64
CA ASN A 93 -22.83 -0.96 -8.04
C ASN A 93 -21.59 -1.27 -8.89
N ARG A 94 -20.46 -0.60 -8.62
CA ARG A 94 -19.18 -0.88 -9.28
C ARG A 94 -18.55 -2.09 -8.61
N GLU A 95 -18.10 -3.05 -9.39
CA GLU A 95 -17.28 -4.17 -8.90
C GLU A 95 -16.06 -3.62 -8.17
N PHE A 96 -16.08 -3.64 -6.84
CA PHE A 96 -14.93 -3.28 -6.02
C PHE A 96 -14.03 -4.51 -5.94
N LYS A 97 -12.87 -4.42 -6.55
CA LYS A 97 -11.86 -5.49 -6.45
C LYS A 97 -11.02 -5.24 -5.21
N ASN A 98 -11.09 -6.16 -4.26
CA ASN A 98 -10.47 -6.09 -2.92
C ASN A 98 -8.93 -6.16 -2.92
N LEU A 99 -8.25 -5.45 -3.81
CA LEU A 99 -6.80 -5.41 -3.82
C LEU A 99 -6.30 -3.97 -3.72
N MET A 100 -5.50 -3.67 -2.68
CA MET A 100 -4.74 -2.44 -2.54
C MET A 100 -3.31 -2.67 -3.04
N ILE A 101 -2.91 -2.00 -4.10
CA ILE A 101 -1.56 -2.04 -4.65
C ILE A 101 -0.76 -0.85 -4.10
N THR A 102 0.34 -1.11 -3.44
CA THR A 102 1.29 -0.07 -3.02
C THR A 102 2.51 -0.11 -3.93
N VAL A 103 2.77 0.97 -4.66
CA VAL A 103 4.02 1.17 -5.39
C VAL A 103 4.97 1.91 -4.45
N LEU A 104 6.04 1.24 -4.01
CA LEU A 104 6.96 1.73 -2.98
C LEU A 104 8.36 1.95 -3.56
N SER A 105 8.91 3.16 -3.44
CA SER A 105 10.33 3.37 -3.72
C SER A 105 11.19 3.27 -2.46
N PHE A 106 12.35 2.62 -2.57
CA PHE A 106 13.28 2.47 -1.44
C PHE A 106 14.76 2.53 -1.84
N GLY A 107 15.62 2.66 -0.83
CA GLY A 107 17.08 2.59 -0.98
C GLY A 107 17.63 1.30 -0.38
N PHE A 108 18.36 0.51 -1.18
CA PHE A 108 18.99 -0.74 -0.68
C PHE A 108 19.90 -0.51 0.53
N LYS A 109 20.54 0.67 0.63
CA LYS A 109 21.37 1.01 1.81
C LYS A 109 20.60 1.10 3.12
N TYR A 110 19.26 1.15 3.06
CA TYR A 110 18.37 1.18 4.24
C TYR A 110 17.62 -0.14 4.44
N GLY A 111 18.01 -1.18 3.69
CA GLY A 111 17.37 -2.49 3.72
C GLY A 111 16.12 -2.57 2.81
N ILE A 112 15.80 -3.78 2.41
CA ILE A 112 14.58 -4.11 1.66
C ILE A 112 13.38 -3.93 2.61
N PRO A 113 12.25 -3.36 2.17
CA PRO A 113 11.02 -3.33 2.96
C PRO A 113 10.59 -4.74 3.35
N ALA A 114 10.28 -4.96 4.63
CA ALA A 114 9.96 -6.30 5.14
C ALA A 114 8.60 -6.82 4.64
N ASP A 115 7.73 -5.90 4.27
CA ASP A 115 6.38 -6.13 3.75
C ASP A 115 6.29 -6.18 2.22
N ALA A 116 7.43 -6.09 1.51
CA ALA A 116 7.43 -6.11 0.06
C ALA A 116 7.15 -7.52 -0.50
N ASP A 117 6.14 -7.63 -1.35
CA ASP A 117 5.82 -8.86 -2.08
C ASP A 117 6.68 -9.03 -3.33
N LEU A 118 6.89 -7.94 -4.06
CA LEU A 118 7.72 -7.90 -5.27
C LEU A 118 8.81 -6.84 -5.09
N VAL A 119 10.05 -7.20 -5.38
CA VAL A 119 11.22 -6.31 -5.23
C VAL A 119 11.98 -6.22 -6.54
N PHE A 120 12.15 -5.01 -7.04
CA PHE A 120 12.85 -4.74 -8.29
C PHE A 120 14.04 -3.81 -8.07
N ASP A 121 15.20 -4.21 -8.57
CA ASP A 121 16.44 -3.44 -8.51
C ASP A 121 16.65 -2.64 -9.79
N VAL A 122 16.67 -1.32 -9.68
CA VAL A 122 16.87 -0.41 -10.82
C VAL A 122 18.26 0.25 -10.83
N ARG A 123 19.23 -0.35 -10.14
CA ARG A 123 20.61 0.16 -10.09
C ARG A 123 21.36 0.02 -11.41
N PHE A 124 20.86 -0.79 -12.34
CA PHE A 124 21.39 -0.89 -13.70
C PHE A 124 21.24 0.40 -14.51
N LEU A 125 20.31 1.28 -14.15
CA LEU A 125 20.15 2.59 -14.79
C LEU A 125 21.27 3.55 -14.37
N PRO A 126 21.67 4.48 -15.25
CA PRO A 126 22.63 5.54 -14.94
C PRO A 126 22.26 6.32 -13.68
N ASN A 127 23.25 6.68 -12.87
CA ASN A 127 23.01 7.28 -11.58
C ASN A 127 23.12 8.81 -11.62
N PRO A 128 22.01 9.56 -11.44
CA PRO A 128 22.02 11.03 -11.43
C PRO A 128 22.94 11.63 -10.35
N TYR A 129 23.25 10.89 -9.31
CA TYR A 129 24.12 11.35 -8.21
C TYR A 129 25.50 11.82 -8.67
N TYR A 130 26.03 11.30 -9.77
CA TYR A 130 27.34 11.68 -10.31
C TYR A 130 27.36 13.04 -11.03
N TYR A 131 26.16 13.60 -11.28
CA TYR A 131 26.02 14.91 -11.91
C TYR A 131 25.73 15.96 -10.84
N GLU A 132 26.58 16.98 -10.73
CA GLU A 132 26.54 17.94 -9.63
C GLU A 132 25.20 18.70 -9.56
N ASN A 133 24.66 19.09 -10.72
CA ASN A 133 23.37 19.77 -10.86
C ASN A 133 22.17 18.90 -10.51
N LEU A 134 22.30 17.56 -10.58
CA LEU A 134 21.21 16.62 -10.32
C LEU A 134 21.27 16.01 -8.91
N ARG A 135 22.44 16.03 -8.28
CA ARG A 135 22.68 15.35 -6.99
C ARG A 135 21.73 15.75 -5.87
N LYS A 136 21.34 17.04 -5.81
CA LYS A 136 20.49 17.58 -4.75
C LYS A 136 19.00 17.31 -5.01
N LEU A 137 18.60 17.14 -6.24
CA LEU A 137 17.24 16.89 -6.67
C LEU A 137 16.76 15.48 -6.28
N THR A 138 15.50 15.18 -6.52
CA THR A 138 14.86 13.90 -6.24
C THR A 138 14.16 13.35 -7.49
N GLY A 139 13.71 12.13 -7.51
CA GLY A 139 12.94 11.57 -8.61
C GLY A 139 11.55 12.19 -8.78
N ASN A 140 11.14 13.12 -7.91
CA ASN A 140 9.94 13.95 -8.11
C ASN A 140 10.22 15.18 -8.95
N ASP A 141 11.51 15.57 -9.09
CA ASP A 141 11.90 16.73 -9.89
C ASP A 141 12.00 16.34 -11.37
N LYS A 142 11.50 17.21 -12.23
CA LYS A 142 11.40 16.96 -13.68
C LYS A 142 12.76 16.63 -14.31
N GLU A 143 13.81 17.31 -13.90
CA GLU A 143 15.18 17.14 -14.42
C GLU A 143 15.70 15.71 -14.15
N ILE A 144 15.37 15.14 -12.99
CA ILE A 144 15.71 13.76 -12.65
C ILE A 144 14.86 12.77 -13.45
N GLN A 145 13.58 13.06 -13.61
CA GLN A 145 12.70 12.22 -14.42
C GLN A 145 13.16 12.21 -15.88
N ASP A 146 13.44 13.37 -16.45
CA ASP A 146 13.93 13.49 -17.82
C ASP A 146 15.28 12.75 -18.00
N PHE A 147 16.19 12.86 -17.02
CA PHE A 147 17.45 12.13 -17.04
C PHE A 147 17.26 10.61 -17.01
N VAL A 148 16.47 10.10 -16.07
CA VAL A 148 16.28 8.65 -15.89
C VAL A 148 15.48 8.07 -17.06
N MET A 149 14.45 8.75 -17.50
CA MET A 149 13.60 8.33 -18.62
C MET A 149 14.21 8.61 -20.00
N GLY A 150 15.31 9.34 -20.08
CA GLY A 150 16.08 9.52 -21.31
C GLY A 150 16.80 8.26 -21.81
N TYR A 151 16.75 7.16 -21.07
CA TYR A 151 17.39 5.90 -21.43
C TYR A 151 16.35 4.85 -21.83
N ASP A 152 16.47 4.25 -22.99
CA ASP A 152 15.57 3.21 -23.49
C ASP A 152 15.36 2.06 -22.51
N MET A 153 16.40 1.70 -21.75
CA MET A 153 16.32 0.66 -20.72
C MET A 153 15.28 0.98 -19.63
N ALA A 154 15.03 2.24 -19.31
CA ALA A 154 14.02 2.63 -18.34
C ALA A 154 12.60 2.34 -18.87
N HIS A 155 12.35 2.65 -20.14
CA HIS A 155 11.10 2.37 -20.82
C HIS A 155 10.87 0.87 -20.97
N ILE A 156 11.85 0.13 -21.49
CA ILE A 156 11.78 -1.34 -21.64
C ILE A 156 11.51 -2.02 -20.28
N PHE A 157 12.17 -1.56 -19.23
CA PHE A 157 11.95 -2.10 -17.89
C PHE A 157 10.51 -1.86 -17.41
N LEU A 158 10.00 -0.63 -17.56
CA LEU A 158 8.64 -0.29 -17.16
C LEU A 158 7.60 -1.09 -17.95
N ASP A 159 7.79 -1.26 -19.26
CA ASP A 159 6.87 -2.03 -20.11
C ASP A 159 6.78 -3.49 -19.65
N LYS A 160 7.95 -4.13 -19.39
CA LYS A 160 8.00 -5.49 -18.88
C LYS A 160 7.42 -5.62 -17.47
N LEU A 161 7.68 -4.64 -16.61
CA LEU A 161 7.17 -4.63 -15.23
C LEU A 161 5.65 -4.46 -15.21
N GLU A 162 5.13 -3.52 -16.00
CA GLU A 162 3.70 -3.30 -16.14
C GLU A 162 2.99 -4.56 -16.66
N ASP A 163 3.51 -5.19 -17.72
CA ASP A 163 2.96 -6.42 -18.29
C ASP A 163 2.92 -7.55 -17.25
N MET A 164 4.01 -7.74 -16.51
CA MET A 164 4.08 -8.72 -15.42
C MET A 164 3.06 -8.43 -14.32
N ILE A 165 2.93 -7.17 -13.89
CA ILE A 165 1.98 -6.80 -12.83
C ILE A 165 0.54 -7.02 -13.30
N ARG A 166 0.21 -6.66 -14.54
CA ARG A 166 -1.11 -6.89 -15.13
C ARG A 166 -1.46 -8.37 -15.21
N PHE A 167 -0.47 -9.23 -15.46
CA PHE A 167 -0.64 -10.67 -15.39
C PHE A 167 -0.83 -11.19 -13.97
N LEU A 168 -0.04 -10.72 -13.01
CA LEU A 168 -0.05 -11.22 -11.63
C LEU A 168 -1.28 -10.78 -10.83
N VAL A 169 -1.73 -9.53 -10.99
CA VAL A 169 -2.79 -8.93 -10.19
C VAL A 169 -4.09 -9.75 -10.22
N PRO A 170 -4.65 -10.15 -11.36
CA PRO A 170 -5.86 -10.99 -11.38
C PRO A 170 -5.67 -12.34 -10.68
N ASN A 171 -4.47 -12.93 -10.79
CA ASN A 171 -4.16 -14.22 -10.15
C ASN A 171 -4.03 -14.08 -8.63
N TYR A 172 -3.48 -12.96 -8.15
CA TYR A 172 -3.42 -12.67 -6.71
C TYR A 172 -4.81 -12.40 -6.11
N VAL A 173 -5.69 -11.74 -6.88
CA VAL A 173 -7.09 -11.56 -6.46
C VAL A 173 -7.80 -12.90 -6.35
N LEU A 174 -7.62 -13.80 -7.31
CA LEU A 174 -8.19 -15.15 -7.28
C LEU A 174 -7.67 -15.98 -6.08
N GLU A 175 -6.41 -15.77 -5.68
CA GLU A 175 -5.81 -16.41 -4.51
C GLU A 175 -6.30 -15.80 -3.18
N GLY A 176 -7.00 -14.67 -3.23
CA GLY A 176 -7.53 -13.98 -2.04
C GLY A 176 -6.59 -12.93 -1.44
N LYS A 177 -5.56 -12.50 -2.20
CA LYS A 177 -4.65 -11.43 -1.75
C LYS A 177 -5.38 -10.09 -1.79
N ASN A 178 -5.32 -9.35 -0.68
CA ASN A 178 -5.96 -8.04 -0.53
C ASN A 178 -4.97 -6.86 -0.47
N GLN A 179 -3.69 -7.14 -0.34
CA GLN A 179 -2.61 -6.15 -0.39
C GLN A 179 -1.47 -6.67 -1.24
N LEU A 180 -0.89 -5.79 -2.06
CA LEU A 180 0.29 -6.08 -2.90
C LEU A 180 1.27 -4.92 -2.81
N VAL A 181 2.45 -5.16 -2.26
CA VAL A 181 3.52 -4.17 -2.15
C VAL A 181 4.58 -4.42 -3.23
N ILE A 182 4.68 -3.51 -4.18
CA ILE A 182 5.65 -3.52 -5.27
C ILE A 182 6.77 -2.53 -4.95
N ALA A 183 7.91 -3.03 -4.53
CA ALA A 183 9.04 -2.23 -4.09
C ALA A 183 10.09 -2.05 -5.20
N ILE A 184 10.38 -0.80 -5.57
CA ILE A 184 11.42 -0.44 -6.55
C ILE A 184 12.61 0.16 -5.80
N GLY A 185 13.78 -0.44 -5.92
CA GLY A 185 14.97 -0.09 -5.17
C GLY A 185 16.10 0.47 -6.02
N CYS A 186 16.70 1.58 -5.57
CA CYS A 186 18.01 2.03 -6.02
C CYS A 186 18.99 2.17 -4.84
N THR A 187 20.19 2.67 -5.01
CA THR A 187 21.19 2.73 -3.93
C THR A 187 20.68 3.53 -2.73
N GLY A 188 20.22 4.76 -2.94
CA GLY A 188 19.80 5.68 -1.86
C GLY A 188 18.29 5.91 -1.74
N GLY A 189 17.47 5.39 -2.65
CA GLY A 189 16.04 5.61 -2.61
C GLY A 189 15.58 7.04 -2.93
N LYS A 190 16.41 7.82 -3.64
CA LYS A 190 16.17 9.26 -3.87
C LYS A 190 15.85 9.62 -5.31
N HIS A 191 16.52 9.00 -6.30
CA HIS A 191 16.44 9.39 -7.71
C HIS A 191 15.73 8.33 -8.56
N ARG A 192 16.48 7.30 -9.04
CA ARG A 192 16.02 6.28 -10.00
C ARG A 192 14.78 5.54 -9.53
N SER A 193 14.79 5.03 -8.30
CA SER A 193 13.64 4.29 -7.75
C SER A 193 12.41 5.16 -7.58
N VAL A 194 12.56 6.42 -7.17
CA VAL A 194 11.46 7.37 -7.06
C VAL A 194 10.85 7.66 -8.43
N THR A 195 11.69 7.96 -9.44
CA THR A 195 11.23 8.19 -10.82
C THR A 195 10.47 6.99 -11.36
N LEU A 196 11.03 5.77 -11.25
CA LEU A 196 10.39 4.56 -11.78
C LEU A 196 9.11 4.21 -11.03
N ALA A 197 9.07 4.45 -9.71
CA ALA A 197 7.85 4.26 -8.92
C ALA A 197 6.74 5.23 -9.35
N ASN A 198 7.07 6.51 -9.58
CA ASN A 198 6.12 7.49 -10.11
C ASN A 198 5.55 7.03 -11.46
N LYS A 199 6.44 6.63 -12.40
CA LYS A 199 6.02 6.21 -13.73
C LYS A 199 5.20 4.93 -13.74
N LEU A 200 5.54 3.98 -12.88
CA LEU A 200 4.74 2.78 -12.70
C LEU A 200 3.36 3.09 -12.11
N TYR A 201 3.32 3.93 -11.09
CA TYR A 201 2.06 4.38 -10.49
C TYR A 201 1.16 5.07 -11.51
N GLU A 202 1.70 6.03 -12.30
CA GLU A 202 0.98 6.70 -13.37
C GLU A 202 0.34 5.67 -14.34
N ARG A 203 1.13 4.70 -14.84
CA ARG A 203 0.68 3.68 -15.79
C ARG A 203 -0.40 2.73 -15.23
N LEU A 204 -0.29 2.37 -13.96
CA LEU A 204 -1.25 1.46 -13.33
C LEU A 204 -2.54 2.18 -12.93
N SER A 205 -2.47 3.47 -12.55
CA SER A 205 -3.63 4.23 -12.09
C SER A 205 -4.68 4.47 -13.17
N ASP A 206 -4.27 4.58 -14.43
CA ASP A 206 -5.17 4.90 -15.54
C ASP A 206 -6.10 3.74 -15.96
N GLN A 207 -5.83 2.51 -15.51
CA GLN A 207 -6.46 1.32 -16.08
C GLN A 207 -6.89 0.26 -15.05
N THR A 208 -6.94 0.58 -13.77
CA THR A 208 -7.27 -0.43 -12.76
C THR A 208 -8.49 -0.04 -11.93
N ASP A 209 -9.34 -1.02 -11.69
CA ASP A 209 -10.44 -0.94 -10.72
C ASP A 209 -9.94 -1.20 -9.28
N TYR A 210 -8.62 -1.37 -9.09
CA TYR A 210 -7.98 -1.63 -7.80
C TYR A 210 -7.59 -0.34 -7.11
N GLY A 211 -7.51 -0.34 -5.77
CA GLY A 211 -6.90 0.74 -5.03
C GLY A 211 -5.39 0.78 -5.29
N ILE A 212 -4.85 1.95 -5.65
CA ILE A 212 -3.40 2.13 -5.85
C ILE A 212 -2.91 3.30 -5.03
N LYS A 213 -1.79 3.12 -4.33
CA LYS A 213 -1.08 4.19 -3.65
C LYS A 213 0.40 4.20 -4.00
N LEU A 214 1.01 5.36 -3.89
CA LEU A 214 2.44 5.59 -4.13
C LEU A 214 3.10 6.04 -2.83
N GLU A 215 4.23 5.41 -2.50
CA GLU A 215 5.03 5.76 -1.33
C GLU A 215 6.51 5.86 -1.64
N HIS A 216 7.20 6.80 -0.99
CA HIS A 216 8.65 6.98 -1.09
C HIS A 216 9.29 6.88 0.29
N ARG A 217 9.66 5.66 0.70
CA ARG A 217 10.14 5.37 2.06
C ARG A 217 11.40 6.15 2.46
N ASP A 218 12.32 6.33 1.53
CA ASP A 218 13.68 6.81 1.87
C ASP A 218 14.05 8.14 1.19
N ILE A 219 13.14 8.80 0.48
CA ILE A 219 13.42 10.01 -0.32
C ILE A 219 14.05 11.16 0.48
N GLY A 220 13.68 11.30 1.75
CA GLY A 220 14.16 12.36 2.65
C GLY A 220 15.37 11.98 3.52
N LYS A 221 15.78 10.70 3.56
CA LYS A 221 16.79 10.22 4.53
C LYS A 221 18.20 10.73 4.31
N ASP A 222 18.58 11.10 3.10
CA ASP A 222 19.90 11.65 2.80
C ASP A 222 20.05 13.11 3.23
N ALA A 223 18.97 13.87 3.30
CA ALA A 223 18.98 15.25 3.78
C ALA A 223 19.26 15.34 5.30
N ALA A 224 18.94 14.30 6.06
CA ALA A 224 19.15 14.26 7.51
C ALA A 224 20.58 13.91 7.94
N ARG A 225 21.45 13.41 7.01
CA ARG A 225 22.85 13.03 7.32
C ARG A 225 23.89 14.11 6.99
N GLY A 226 23.45 15.24 6.48
CA GLY A 226 24.32 16.38 6.12
C GLY A 226 24.26 17.54 7.13
N LYS A 227 23.83 17.26 8.39
CA LYS A 227 23.90 18.20 9.49
C LYS A 227 24.83 17.66 10.57
#